data_5d7fd8b5579242d9a62a3ee325e6be36
#
_entry.id   5d7fd8b5579242d9a62a3ee325e6be36
#
_cell.length_a   1.000
_cell.length_b   1.000
_cell.length_c   1.000
_cell.angle_alpha   90.00
_cell.angle_beta   90.00
_cell.angle_gamma   90.00
#
_symmetry.space_group_name_H-M   'P 1'
#
loop_
_entity.id
_entity.type
_entity.pdbx_description
1 polymer ?
#
loop_
_entity_poly.entity_id
_entity_poly.type
_entity_poly.pdbx_seq_one_letter_code
_entity_poly.pdbx_strand_id
1 'polypeptide(L)'
;MKRIAVWNTAFLGDAVLTLPLIQTLADAFPGSEIDFYVRRGLASLFEAHPALHAVYEYDKRRIAGNNRLSALLKSGRILGGRRYDIWIGAHPSPRSALLARLSGAPLRVGYIGGPVAALCYNRRVSRRFSELHEIERLLELLKPILPPETPRQHWPEVTLPRSEEHTSEL
;
A
#
# COMPACT_ATOMS: atom_id res chain seq x y z
N MET A 1 -1.72 -17.39 8.95
CA MET A 1 -1.21 -16.00 8.99
C MET A 1 -1.38 -15.41 7.62
N LYS A 2 -2.04 -14.25 7.46
CA LYS A 2 -2.23 -13.60 6.15
C LYS A 2 -1.07 -12.66 5.86
N ARG A 3 -0.66 -12.60 4.61
CA ARG A 3 0.31 -11.62 4.11
C ARG A 3 -0.40 -10.60 3.23
N ILE A 4 -0.31 -9.33 3.61
CA ILE A 4 -1.05 -8.23 2.99
C ILE A 4 -0.06 -7.21 2.46
N ALA A 5 -0.17 -6.86 1.18
CA ALA A 5 0.59 -5.75 0.59
C ALA A 5 -0.32 -4.53 0.45
N VAL A 6 0.11 -3.40 1.00
CA VAL A 6 -0.49 -2.09 0.77
C VAL A 6 0.45 -1.26 -0.09
N TRP A 7 -0.04 -0.82 -1.25
CA TRP A 7 0.76 -0.13 -2.25
C TRP A 7 0.32 1.32 -2.40
N ASN A 8 1.10 2.25 -1.85
CA ASN A 8 0.91 3.68 -2.09
C ASN A 8 2.26 4.38 -2.33
N THR A 9 2.63 4.52 -3.60
CA THR A 9 3.89 5.14 -4.01
C THR A 9 3.70 6.58 -4.51
N ALA A 10 2.70 7.28 -3.97
CA ALA A 10 2.44 8.69 -4.22
C ALA A 10 3.36 9.60 -3.38
N PHE A 11 2.91 10.76 -2.97
CA PHE A 11 3.67 11.67 -2.13
C PHE A 11 3.55 11.31 -0.64
N LEU A 12 4.37 11.97 0.19
CA LEU A 12 4.38 11.75 1.64
C LEU A 12 2.99 11.86 2.28
N GLY A 13 2.25 12.92 1.95
CA GLY A 13 0.90 13.11 2.49
C GLY A 13 -0.03 11.94 2.20
N ASP A 14 -0.01 11.43 0.96
CA ASP A 14 -0.83 10.27 0.56
C ASP A 14 -0.42 9.00 1.33
N ALA A 15 0.88 8.83 1.59
CA ALA A 15 1.38 7.69 2.36
C ALA A 15 0.93 7.76 3.83
N VAL A 16 1.01 8.94 4.46
CA VAL A 16 0.52 9.17 5.84
C VAL A 16 -0.99 8.91 5.92
N LEU A 17 -1.77 9.43 4.97
CA LEU A 17 -3.22 9.22 4.93
C LEU A 17 -3.61 7.74 4.68
N THR A 18 -2.66 6.87 4.33
CA THR A 18 -2.89 5.43 4.19
C THR A 18 -2.82 4.68 5.53
N LEU A 19 -2.26 5.27 6.58
CA LEU A 19 -2.11 4.62 7.89
C LEU A 19 -3.43 4.17 8.52
N PRO A 20 -4.55 4.92 8.46
CA PRO A 20 -5.84 4.45 8.95
C PRO A 20 -6.33 3.16 8.27
N LEU A 21 -6.07 3.00 6.97
CA LEU A 21 -6.36 1.76 6.24
C LEU A 21 -5.50 0.61 6.77
N ILE A 22 -4.20 0.84 6.99
CA ILE A 22 -3.26 -0.15 7.51
C ILE A 22 -3.66 -0.57 8.92
N GLN A 23 -3.97 0.37 9.81
CA GLN A 23 -4.42 0.08 11.16
C GLN A 23 -5.71 -0.74 11.16
N THR A 24 -6.70 -0.33 10.34
CA THR A 24 -7.96 -1.09 10.19
C THR A 24 -7.72 -2.53 9.73
N LEU A 25 -6.75 -2.76 8.84
CA LEU A 25 -6.38 -4.11 8.42
C LEU A 25 -5.72 -4.91 9.56
N ALA A 26 -4.85 -4.30 10.33
CA ALA A 26 -4.19 -4.96 11.47
C ALA A 26 -5.20 -5.39 12.53
N ASP A 27 -6.17 -4.52 12.83
CA ASP A 27 -7.24 -4.78 13.78
C ASP A 27 -8.19 -5.90 13.27
N ALA A 28 -8.50 -5.89 11.98
CA ALA A 28 -9.39 -6.87 11.37
C ALA A 28 -8.74 -8.24 11.12
N PHE A 29 -7.43 -8.29 10.97
CA PHE A 29 -6.65 -9.50 10.74
C PHE A 29 -5.50 -9.65 11.75
N PRO A 30 -5.79 -9.92 13.02
CA PRO A 30 -4.74 -10.07 14.05
C PRO A 30 -3.71 -11.11 13.63
N GLY A 31 -2.43 -10.78 13.83
CA GLY A 31 -1.32 -11.66 13.45
C GLY A 31 -1.01 -11.72 11.96
N SER A 32 -1.60 -10.84 11.14
CA SER A 32 -1.21 -10.72 9.72
C SER A 32 0.13 -9.96 9.58
N GLU A 33 0.86 -10.27 8.52
CA GLU A 33 2.03 -9.50 8.07
C GLU A 33 1.59 -8.47 7.05
N ILE A 34 1.66 -7.18 7.40
CA ILE A 34 1.31 -6.08 6.51
C ILE A 34 2.58 -5.41 6.01
N ASP A 35 2.84 -5.54 4.72
CA ASP A 35 3.96 -4.90 4.03
C ASP A 35 3.47 -3.62 3.34
N PHE A 36 4.13 -2.49 3.62
CA PHE A 36 3.79 -1.21 3.05
C PHE A 36 4.81 -0.78 1.98
N TYR A 37 4.33 -0.54 0.77
CA TYR A 37 5.14 -0.06 -0.35
C TYR A 37 4.97 1.43 -0.54
N VAL A 38 6.06 2.18 -0.34
CA VAL A 38 6.09 3.63 -0.42
C VAL A 38 7.03 4.12 -1.53
N ARG A 39 6.97 5.39 -1.82
CA ARG A 39 7.92 6.05 -2.71
C ARG A 39 9.30 6.07 -2.07
N ARG A 40 10.36 5.99 -2.91
CA ARG A 40 11.75 6.11 -2.48
C ARG A 40 11.98 7.35 -1.60
N GLY A 41 12.70 7.19 -0.49
CA GLY A 41 13.02 8.20 0.50
C GLY A 41 11.98 8.37 1.60
N LEU A 42 10.98 7.47 1.68
CA LEU A 42 9.92 7.58 2.69
C LEU A 42 9.88 6.41 3.68
N ALA A 43 10.65 5.33 3.45
CA ALA A 43 10.53 4.12 4.27
C ALA A 43 10.80 4.37 5.76
N SER A 44 11.87 5.09 6.08
CA SER A 44 12.27 5.37 7.46
C SER A 44 11.21 6.07 8.32
N LEU A 45 10.25 6.77 7.68
CA LEU A 45 9.16 7.43 8.38
C LEU A 45 8.08 6.45 8.87
N PHE A 46 8.05 5.24 8.32
CA PHE A 46 6.99 4.26 8.61
C PHE A 46 7.51 2.99 9.27
N GLU A 47 8.83 2.75 9.27
CA GLU A 47 9.43 1.51 9.80
C GLU A 47 9.13 1.25 11.27
N ALA A 48 8.92 2.31 12.07
CA ALA A 48 8.56 2.18 13.48
C ALA A 48 7.05 1.95 13.73
N HIS A 49 6.21 1.93 12.69
CA HIS A 49 4.76 1.80 12.87
C HIS A 49 4.38 0.38 13.30
N PRO A 50 3.70 0.20 14.45
CA PRO A 50 3.49 -1.12 15.08
C PRO A 50 2.61 -2.08 14.25
N ALA A 51 1.76 -1.56 13.39
CA ALA A 51 0.91 -2.37 12.52
C ALA A 51 1.63 -2.89 11.28
N LEU A 52 2.88 -2.47 11.02
CA LEU A 52 3.63 -2.86 9.83
C LEU A 52 4.63 -3.98 10.15
N HIS A 53 4.64 -5.00 9.29
CA HIS A 53 5.67 -6.03 9.30
C HIS A 53 6.95 -5.55 8.61
N ALA A 54 6.80 -4.87 7.45
CA ALA A 54 7.92 -4.29 6.72
C ALA A 54 7.50 -3.12 5.83
N VAL A 55 8.45 -2.21 5.56
CA VAL A 55 8.28 -1.10 4.64
C VAL A 55 9.26 -1.23 3.50
N TYR A 56 8.77 -1.08 2.27
CA TYR A 56 9.59 -1.22 1.06
C TYR A 56 9.51 0.03 0.19
N GLU A 57 10.66 0.48 -0.27
CA GLU A 57 10.73 1.59 -1.20
C GLU A 57 10.61 1.13 -2.65
N TYR A 58 9.80 1.86 -3.39
CA TYR A 58 9.68 1.67 -4.82
C TYR A 58 10.17 2.90 -5.59
N ASP A 59 11.23 2.71 -6.36
CA ASP A 59 11.79 3.76 -7.21
C ASP A 59 11.23 3.68 -8.63
N LYS A 60 10.33 4.61 -8.95
CA LYS A 60 9.74 4.74 -10.29
C LYS A 60 10.77 5.07 -11.38
N ARG A 61 11.89 5.73 -11.01
CA ARG A 61 12.92 6.18 -11.96
C ARG A 61 13.76 5.02 -12.49
N ARG A 62 14.01 4.02 -11.66
CA ARG A 62 14.76 2.81 -12.07
C ARG A 62 14.09 2.04 -13.21
N ILE A 63 12.80 2.28 -13.43
CA ILE A 63 11.97 1.64 -14.46
C ILE A 63 11.77 2.58 -15.67
N ALA A 64 12.32 3.80 -15.65
CA ALA A 64 12.09 4.80 -16.70
C ALA A 64 13.05 4.71 -17.89
N GLY A 65 14.05 3.83 -17.87
CA GLY A 65 15.01 3.62 -18.97
C GLY A 65 14.46 2.74 -20.11
N ASN A 66 15.31 2.47 -21.12
CA ASN A 66 14.98 1.67 -22.31
C ASN A 66 14.48 0.24 -22.02
N ASN A 67 14.56 -0.24 -20.77
CA ASN A 67 14.18 -1.59 -20.32
C ASN A 67 12.98 -1.58 -19.35
N ARG A 68 11.96 -0.77 -19.62
CA ARG A 68 10.76 -0.69 -18.73
C ARG A 68 10.09 -2.04 -18.47
N LEU A 69 10.03 -2.89 -19.50
CA LEU A 69 9.39 -4.20 -19.39
C LEU A 69 10.20 -5.15 -18.51
N SER A 70 11.51 -5.22 -18.70
CA SER A 70 12.39 -6.09 -17.89
C SER A 70 12.39 -5.67 -16.42
N ALA A 71 12.42 -4.38 -16.13
CA ALA A 71 12.36 -3.87 -14.76
C ALA A 71 11.01 -4.16 -14.10
N LEU A 72 9.91 -4.08 -14.86
CA LEU A 72 8.59 -4.44 -14.37
C LEU A 72 8.49 -5.93 -14.08
N LEU A 73 8.98 -6.80 -14.98
CA LEU A 73 9.00 -8.24 -14.78
C LEU A 73 9.89 -8.65 -13.61
N LYS A 74 11.05 -8.00 -13.43
CA LYS A 74 11.91 -8.20 -12.27
C LYS A 74 11.20 -7.85 -10.96
N SER A 75 10.53 -6.70 -10.91
CA SER A 75 9.71 -6.29 -9.76
C SER A 75 8.60 -7.31 -9.50
N GLY A 76 7.91 -7.75 -10.56
CA GLY A 76 6.86 -8.76 -10.47
C GLY A 76 7.36 -10.09 -9.91
N ARG A 77 8.55 -10.55 -10.33
CA ARG A 77 9.14 -11.78 -9.79
C ARG A 77 9.46 -11.66 -8.30
N ILE A 78 10.01 -10.52 -7.86
CA ILE A 78 10.28 -10.25 -6.43
C ILE A 78 8.98 -10.27 -5.64
N LEU A 79 7.94 -9.59 -6.13
CA LEU A 79 6.64 -9.51 -5.48
C LEU A 79 5.93 -10.87 -5.43
N GLY A 80 6.01 -11.65 -6.53
CA GLY A 80 5.45 -13.00 -6.59
C GLY A 80 6.10 -13.96 -5.59
N GLY A 81 7.40 -13.83 -5.35
CA GLY A 81 8.13 -14.61 -4.34
C GLY A 81 7.67 -14.34 -2.90
N ARG A 82 7.01 -13.22 -2.64
CA ARG A 82 6.52 -12.85 -1.30
C ARG A 82 5.19 -13.52 -0.93
N ARG A 83 4.45 -14.08 -1.89
CA ARG A 83 3.22 -14.86 -1.70
C ARG A 83 2.16 -14.12 -0.89
N TYR A 84 1.80 -12.91 -1.32
CA TYR A 84 0.72 -12.14 -0.70
C TYR A 84 -0.64 -12.81 -0.92
N ASP A 85 -1.48 -12.83 0.14
CA ASP A 85 -2.88 -13.25 0.07
C ASP A 85 -3.76 -12.10 -0.43
N ILE A 86 -3.43 -10.87 0.01
CA ILE A 86 -4.18 -9.66 -0.32
C ILE A 86 -3.22 -8.59 -0.82
N TRP A 87 -3.59 -7.96 -1.92
CA TRP A 87 -2.93 -6.78 -2.45
C TRP A 87 -3.91 -5.62 -2.50
N ILE A 88 -3.54 -4.48 -1.93
CA ILE A 88 -4.34 -3.25 -1.94
C ILE A 88 -3.58 -2.16 -2.68
N GLY A 89 -4.11 -1.76 -3.84
CA GLY A 89 -3.58 -0.68 -4.65
C GLY A 89 -4.20 0.66 -4.26
N ALA A 90 -3.63 1.33 -3.26
CA ALA A 90 -4.11 2.61 -2.75
C ALA A 90 -3.77 3.80 -3.69
N HIS A 91 -2.83 3.62 -4.61
CA HIS A 91 -2.49 4.63 -5.60
C HIS A 91 -3.01 4.24 -7.00
N PRO A 92 -3.92 5.03 -7.62
CA PRO A 92 -4.48 4.71 -8.92
C PRO A 92 -3.46 4.96 -10.04
N SER A 93 -2.78 3.92 -10.49
CA SER A 93 -1.91 3.97 -11.67
C SER A 93 -1.91 2.65 -12.42
N PRO A 94 -1.81 2.65 -13.77
CA PRO A 94 -1.72 1.42 -14.55
C PRO A 94 -0.54 0.53 -14.14
N ARG A 95 0.58 1.13 -13.75
CA ARG A 95 1.76 0.40 -13.28
C ARG A 95 1.48 -0.30 -11.95
N SER A 96 0.83 0.37 -11.00
CA SER A 96 0.46 -0.24 -9.72
C SER A 96 -0.48 -1.42 -9.92
N ALA A 97 -1.45 -1.29 -10.83
CA ALA A 97 -2.36 -2.36 -11.19
C ALA A 97 -1.61 -3.57 -11.80
N LEU A 98 -0.66 -3.32 -12.70
CA LEU A 98 0.13 -4.39 -13.31
C LEU A 98 1.02 -5.11 -12.28
N LEU A 99 1.62 -4.39 -11.34
CA LEU A 99 2.37 -5.00 -10.24
C LEU A 99 1.48 -5.82 -9.32
N ALA A 100 0.25 -5.36 -9.06
CA ALA A 100 -0.75 -6.15 -8.35
C ALA A 100 -1.02 -7.50 -9.05
N ARG A 101 -1.15 -7.49 -10.38
CA ARG A 101 -1.34 -8.73 -11.17
C ARG A 101 -0.12 -9.65 -11.11
N LEU A 102 1.08 -9.07 -11.22
CA LEU A 102 2.36 -9.79 -11.19
C LEU A 102 2.73 -10.32 -9.80
N SER A 103 2.19 -9.75 -8.72
CA SER A 103 2.39 -10.26 -7.35
C SER A 103 1.80 -11.64 -7.14
N GLY A 104 0.86 -12.06 -7.99
CA GLY A 104 0.17 -13.33 -7.87
C GLY A 104 -0.86 -13.40 -6.73
N ALA A 105 -1.07 -12.30 -5.98
CA ALA A 105 -2.03 -12.28 -4.89
C ALA A 105 -3.44 -12.69 -5.38
N PRO A 106 -4.11 -13.64 -4.71
CA PRO A 106 -5.44 -14.09 -5.13
C PRO A 106 -6.51 -13.00 -4.97
N LEU A 107 -6.38 -12.13 -3.97
CA LEU A 107 -7.27 -10.99 -3.78
C LEU A 107 -6.50 -9.68 -4.08
N ARG A 108 -6.92 -8.99 -5.12
CA ARG A 108 -6.31 -7.75 -5.57
C ARG A 108 -7.37 -6.65 -5.65
N VAL A 109 -7.28 -5.71 -4.73
CA VAL A 109 -8.20 -4.58 -4.61
C VAL A 109 -7.55 -3.31 -5.14
N GLY A 110 -8.31 -2.51 -5.86
CA GLY A 110 -7.87 -1.20 -6.34
C GLY A 110 -9.05 -0.35 -6.80
N TYR A 111 -8.75 0.82 -7.30
CA TYR A 111 -9.79 1.72 -7.80
C TYR A 111 -10.26 1.32 -9.20
N ILE A 112 -11.54 1.61 -9.49
CA ILE A 112 -12.06 1.61 -10.85
C ILE A 112 -11.22 2.59 -11.66
N GLY A 113 -10.74 2.15 -12.82
CA GLY A 113 -9.89 2.93 -13.70
C GLY A 113 -9.97 2.40 -15.13
N GLY A 114 -8.98 2.73 -15.93
CA GLY A 114 -8.89 2.27 -17.32
C GLY A 114 -8.76 0.73 -17.47
N PRO A 115 -8.59 0.25 -18.71
CA PRO A 115 -8.60 -1.19 -19.02
C PRO A 115 -7.55 -1.99 -18.24
N VAL A 116 -6.38 -1.42 -17.96
CA VAL A 116 -5.33 -2.09 -17.18
C VAL A 116 -5.82 -2.39 -15.75
N ALA A 117 -6.47 -1.45 -15.09
CA ALA A 117 -7.04 -1.67 -13.76
C ALA A 117 -8.13 -2.73 -13.79
N ALA A 118 -8.95 -2.74 -14.86
CA ALA A 118 -10.02 -3.72 -15.04
C ALA A 118 -9.50 -5.16 -15.17
N LEU A 119 -8.36 -5.35 -15.82
CA LEU A 119 -7.73 -6.67 -16.02
C LEU A 119 -6.90 -7.12 -14.80
N CYS A 120 -6.34 -6.19 -14.05
CA CYS A 120 -5.37 -6.49 -13.01
C CYS A 120 -5.97 -6.64 -11.61
N TYR A 121 -6.96 -5.81 -11.26
CA TYR A 121 -7.68 -5.93 -10.00
C TYR A 121 -8.92 -6.82 -10.16
N ASN A 122 -9.12 -7.76 -9.24
CA ASN A 122 -10.32 -8.61 -9.24
C ASN A 122 -11.42 -8.09 -8.29
N ARG A 123 -11.10 -7.08 -7.48
CA ARG A 123 -12.07 -6.28 -6.73
C ARG A 123 -11.77 -4.82 -6.95
N ARG A 124 -12.79 -4.03 -7.30
CA ARG A 124 -12.59 -2.62 -7.67
C ARG A 124 -13.65 -1.77 -6.97
N VAL A 125 -13.20 -0.62 -6.45
CA VAL A 125 -14.08 0.36 -5.80
C VAL A 125 -14.05 1.69 -6.54
N SER A 126 -15.13 2.45 -6.49
CA SER A 126 -15.16 3.81 -7.02
C SER A 126 -14.35 4.73 -6.12
N ARG A 127 -13.56 5.61 -6.71
CA ARG A 127 -12.77 6.56 -5.94
C ARG A 127 -13.61 7.69 -5.32
N ARG A 128 -14.80 7.99 -5.85
CA ARG A 128 -15.73 9.02 -5.37
C ARG A 128 -15.03 10.34 -5.03
N PHE A 129 -14.25 10.83 -5.97
CA PHE A 129 -13.30 11.94 -5.76
C PHE A 129 -13.97 13.24 -5.30
N SER A 130 -15.19 13.52 -5.76
CA SER A 130 -15.97 14.71 -5.42
C SER A 130 -16.80 14.60 -4.13
N GLU A 131 -16.89 13.39 -3.54
CA GLU A 131 -17.80 13.11 -2.44
C GLU A 131 -17.11 12.79 -1.12
N LEU A 132 -15.89 12.23 -1.19
CA LEU A 132 -15.17 11.71 -0.03
C LEU A 132 -13.80 12.37 0.12
N HIS A 133 -13.36 12.55 1.37
CA HIS A 133 -11.99 12.92 1.69
C HIS A 133 -11.02 11.77 1.42
N GLU A 134 -9.72 12.04 1.33
CA GLU A 134 -8.73 11.03 0.91
C GLU A 134 -8.71 9.79 1.84
N ILE A 135 -8.78 9.99 3.16
CA ILE A 135 -8.85 8.87 4.12
C ILE A 135 -10.07 8.00 3.86
N GLU A 136 -11.24 8.61 3.67
CA GLU A 136 -12.47 7.88 3.40
C GLU A 136 -12.38 7.10 2.08
N ARG A 137 -11.80 7.73 1.03
CA ARG A 137 -11.54 7.04 -0.24
C ARG A 137 -10.62 5.83 -0.09
N LEU A 138 -9.60 5.95 0.74
CA LEU A 138 -8.68 4.85 1.04
C LEU A 138 -9.40 3.74 1.80
N LEU A 139 -10.24 4.07 2.77
CA LEU A 139 -11.04 3.10 3.52
C LEU A 139 -12.09 2.40 2.66
N GLU A 140 -12.56 3.02 1.56
CA GLU A 140 -13.43 2.33 0.59
C GLU A 140 -12.78 1.06 0.00
N LEU A 141 -11.44 1.03 -0.12
CA LEU A 141 -10.71 -0.15 -0.58
C LEU A 141 -10.90 -1.37 0.31
N LEU A 142 -11.33 -1.18 1.55
CA LEU A 142 -11.59 -2.26 2.49
C LEU A 142 -12.98 -2.89 2.32
N LYS A 143 -13.93 -2.22 1.67
CA LYS A 143 -15.30 -2.74 1.48
C LYS A 143 -15.39 -4.14 0.87
N PRO A 144 -14.58 -4.50 -0.14
CA PRO A 144 -14.58 -5.85 -0.69
C PRO A 144 -13.90 -6.91 0.18
N ILE A 145 -13.27 -6.49 1.28
CA ILE A 145 -12.42 -7.34 2.14
C ILE A 145 -13.08 -7.56 3.49
N LEU A 146 -13.66 -6.49 4.05
CA LEU A 146 -14.19 -6.44 5.42
C LEU A 146 -15.71 -6.26 5.41
N PRO A 147 -16.42 -6.85 6.39
CA PRO A 147 -17.82 -6.58 6.61
C PRO A 147 -18.10 -5.09 6.84
N PRO A 148 -19.29 -4.58 6.47
CA PRO A 148 -19.63 -3.16 6.61
C PRO A 148 -19.54 -2.64 8.06
N GLU A 149 -19.85 -3.50 9.04
CA GLU A 149 -19.83 -3.22 10.48
C GLU A 149 -18.43 -3.17 11.10
N THR A 150 -17.39 -3.52 10.35
CA THR A 150 -16.01 -3.49 10.86
C THR A 150 -15.62 -2.06 11.26
N PRO A 151 -15.22 -1.82 12.52
CA PRO A 151 -14.71 -0.52 12.96
C PRO A 151 -13.54 -0.08 12.07
N ARG A 152 -13.51 1.20 11.72
CA ARG A 152 -12.47 1.77 10.85
C ARG A 152 -11.79 2.93 11.54
N GLN A 153 -10.47 2.90 11.47
CA GLN A 153 -9.67 4.01 11.96
C GLN A 153 -9.75 5.18 10.97
N HIS A 154 -10.07 6.38 11.46
CA HIS A 154 -10.22 7.57 10.63
C HIS A 154 -9.05 8.57 10.74
N TRP A 155 -8.14 8.37 11.70
CA TRP A 155 -7.01 9.26 11.94
C TRP A 155 -5.69 8.53 11.74
N PRO A 156 -4.71 9.14 11.08
CA PRO A 156 -3.39 8.55 10.94
C PRO A 156 -2.63 8.64 12.27
N GLU A 157 -2.20 7.49 12.77
CA GLU A 157 -1.23 7.42 13.87
C GLU A 157 0.17 7.31 13.27
N VAL A 158 1.02 8.29 13.56
CA VAL A 158 2.41 8.33 13.08
C VAL A 158 3.33 8.04 14.25
N THR A 159 4.02 6.92 14.19
CA THR A 159 5.09 6.58 15.12
C THR A 159 6.42 6.91 14.46
N LEU A 160 7.07 7.97 14.92
CA LEU A 160 8.40 8.33 14.43
C LEU A 160 9.47 7.47 15.14
N PRO A 161 10.53 7.06 14.42
CA PRO A 161 11.68 6.45 15.07
C PRO A 161 12.23 7.44 16.09
N ARG A 162 12.58 6.95 17.29
CA ARG A 162 13.21 7.77 18.31
C ARG A 162 14.54 8.25 17.75
N SER A 163 14.70 9.57 17.57
CA SER A 163 16.00 10.15 17.27
C SER A 163 16.89 9.84 18.48
N GLU A 164 18.03 9.18 18.28
CA GLU A 164 19.09 9.21 19.27
C GLU A 164 19.52 10.68 19.36
N GLU A 165 19.13 11.34 20.43
CA GLU A 165 19.67 12.65 20.75
C GLU A 165 21.17 12.48 20.93
N HIS A 166 21.94 12.90 19.94
CA HIS A 166 23.33 13.21 20.17
C HIS A 166 23.35 14.41 21.15
N THR A 167 23.37 14.10 22.42
CA THR A 167 23.87 15.03 23.43
C THR A 167 25.35 15.24 23.10
N SER A 168 25.61 16.15 22.17
CA SER A 168 26.93 16.81 22.10
C SER A 168 27.08 17.64 23.36
N GLU A 169 27.73 17.05 24.36
CA GLU A 169 28.30 17.83 25.45
C GLU A 169 29.22 18.88 24.85
N LEU A 170 28.82 20.14 24.98
CA LEU A 170 29.68 21.30 24.80
C LEU A 170 30.49 21.53 26.06
#